data_683595a00d2c0a3faba1f6f9b1c54bb1
#
_entry.id   683595a00d2c0a3faba1f6f9b1c54bb1
#
_cell.length_a   1.000
_cell.length_b   1.000
_cell.length_c   1.000
_cell.angle_alpha   90.00
_cell.angle_beta   90.00
_cell.angle_gamma   90.00
#
_symmetry.space_group_name_H-M   'P 1'
#
loop_
_entity.id
_entity.type
_entity.pdbx_description
1 polymer ?
#
loop_
_entity_poly.entity_id
_entity_poly.type
_entity_poly.pdbx_seq_one_letter_code
_entity_poly.pdbx_strand_id
1 'polypeptide(L)'
;MKSIRFLSLLLLLNLFAAGGYAADQPVKKEIAVSGVVTDTQKQPVVGVVVTDGVNFTQTDDKGRYQLVSDPAQSKFVYLSVPADYKTNVENALPVGYYARIDAKKKKNRCDFSLVKREQPVQDFTFIAISDPQARNEEQLDRFASETVVDLKETLKQLSSQEVYGMVLGDIVWDAGSYTHLRAHETPEHL
;
A
#
# COMPACT_ATOMS: atom_id res chain seq x y z
N MET A 1 68.07 7.72 36.73
CA MET A 1 67.83 6.46 36.01
C MET A 1 66.70 5.68 36.68
N LYS A 2 65.45 6.04 36.50
CA LYS A 2 64.25 5.24 36.91
C LYS A 2 63.02 5.85 36.31
N SER A 3 62.81 5.77 34.96
CA SER A 3 61.54 6.21 34.38
C SER A 3 61.22 5.61 33.02
N ILE A 4 61.67 4.39 32.68
CA ILE A 4 61.41 3.80 31.36
C ILE A 4 60.63 2.46 31.46
N ARG A 5 60.17 2.04 32.63
CA ARG A 5 59.47 0.76 32.80
C ARG A 5 57.97 0.84 32.96
N PHE A 6 57.33 2.02 32.88
CA PHE A 6 55.90 2.20 33.07
C PHE A 6 55.12 2.42 31.73
N LEU A 7 55.84 2.64 30.61
CA LEU A 7 55.19 2.93 29.35
C LEU A 7 54.87 1.69 28.50
N SER A 8 55.49 0.54 28.80
CA SER A 8 55.30 -0.68 28.03
C SER A 8 54.13 -1.58 28.51
N LEU A 9 53.56 -1.28 29.67
CA LEU A 9 52.41 -2.07 30.20
C LEU A 9 51.06 -1.51 29.79
N LEU A 10 50.99 -0.24 29.36
CA LEU A 10 49.74 0.35 28.84
C LEU A 10 49.50 0.05 27.35
N LEU A 11 50.53 -0.38 26.61
CA LEU A 11 50.39 -0.70 25.17
C LEU A 11 49.88 -2.12 24.92
N LEU A 12 49.95 -3.01 25.89
CA LEU A 12 49.50 -4.40 25.79
C LEU A 12 48.02 -4.60 26.16
N LEU A 13 47.36 -3.63 26.79
CA LEU A 13 45.97 -3.73 27.20
C LEU A 13 44.98 -3.27 26.11
N ASN A 14 45.45 -2.64 25.01
CA ASN A 14 44.59 -2.18 23.91
C ASN A 14 44.48 -3.13 22.71
N LEU A 15 45.13 -4.30 22.74
CA LEU A 15 45.04 -5.27 21.63
C LEU A 15 43.95 -6.34 21.80
N PHE A 16 43.21 -6.33 22.92
CA PHE A 16 42.15 -7.32 23.17
C PHE A 16 40.71 -6.78 23.03
N ALA A 17 40.50 -5.51 22.63
CA ALA A 17 39.18 -4.92 22.50
C ALA A 17 38.69 -4.76 21.06
N ALA A 18 39.43 -5.31 20.07
CA ALA A 18 39.01 -5.27 18.65
C ALA A 18 38.49 -6.63 18.14
N GLY A 19 37.94 -7.46 19.03
CA GLY A 19 37.03 -8.52 18.65
C GLY A 19 35.67 -7.90 18.36
N GLY A 20 35.57 -7.20 17.22
CA GLY A 20 34.29 -6.72 16.74
C GLY A 20 33.37 -7.91 16.56
N TYR A 21 32.29 -7.97 17.33
CA TYR A 21 31.12 -8.73 16.97
C TYR A 21 30.66 -8.16 15.61
N ALA A 22 31.09 -8.78 14.51
CA ALA A 22 30.40 -8.64 13.25
C ALA A 22 29.01 -9.22 13.52
N ALA A 23 28.06 -8.38 13.91
CA ALA A 23 26.65 -8.76 13.91
C ALA A 23 26.39 -9.27 12.50
N ASP A 24 26.05 -10.55 12.40
CA ASP A 24 25.65 -11.18 11.17
C ASP A 24 24.42 -10.40 10.66
N GLN A 25 24.66 -9.44 9.75
CA GLN A 25 23.59 -8.65 9.18
C GLN A 25 22.72 -9.61 8.39
N PRO A 26 21.43 -9.70 8.67
CA PRO A 26 20.56 -10.60 7.95
C PRO A 26 20.71 -10.36 6.46
N VAL A 27 21.07 -11.39 5.71
CA VAL A 27 21.22 -11.31 4.26
C VAL A 27 19.91 -10.79 3.69
N LYS A 28 19.92 -9.56 3.18
CA LYS A 28 18.75 -8.90 2.60
C LYS A 28 18.33 -9.72 1.37
N LYS A 29 17.13 -10.29 1.43
CA LYS A 29 16.60 -11.04 0.31
C LYS A 29 16.05 -10.04 -0.71
N GLU A 30 16.67 -10.00 -1.89
CA GLU A 30 16.25 -9.15 -2.99
C GLU A 30 15.41 -9.93 -3.99
N ILE A 31 14.27 -9.37 -4.38
CA ILE A 31 13.34 -9.90 -5.38
C ILE A 31 13.17 -8.87 -6.47
N ALA A 32 13.42 -9.27 -7.72
CA ALA A 32 13.12 -8.43 -8.86
C ALA A 32 11.61 -8.41 -9.14
N VAL A 33 11.02 -7.23 -9.20
CA VAL A 33 9.64 -7.00 -9.61
C VAL A 33 9.67 -6.18 -10.89
N SER A 34 8.95 -6.62 -11.92
CA SER A 34 8.89 -5.93 -13.21
C SER A 34 7.52 -6.09 -13.83
N GLY A 35 7.17 -5.23 -14.76
CA GLY A 35 5.93 -5.30 -15.48
C GLY A 35 5.76 -4.19 -16.49
N VAL A 36 4.54 -4.09 -17.00
CA VAL A 36 4.12 -3.05 -17.94
C VAL A 36 2.84 -2.40 -17.40
N VAL A 37 2.76 -1.08 -17.50
CA VAL A 37 1.54 -0.33 -17.25
C VAL A 37 0.97 0.11 -18.59
N THR A 38 -0.26 -0.27 -18.88
CA THR A 38 -0.98 0.10 -20.11
C THR A 38 -2.33 0.71 -19.75
N ASP A 39 -2.93 1.39 -20.70
CA ASP A 39 -4.35 1.73 -20.62
C ASP A 39 -5.24 0.57 -21.12
N THR A 40 -6.57 0.77 -21.12
CA THR A 40 -7.57 -0.20 -21.60
C THR A 40 -7.46 -0.45 -23.10
N GLN A 41 -6.82 0.44 -23.86
CA GLN A 41 -6.56 0.30 -25.30
C GLN A 41 -5.18 -0.32 -25.58
N LYS A 42 -4.52 -0.84 -24.52
CA LYS A 42 -3.14 -1.40 -24.57
C LYS A 42 -2.06 -0.41 -24.96
N GLN A 43 -2.33 0.90 -24.86
CA GLN A 43 -1.28 1.91 -25.02
C GLN A 43 -0.42 2.00 -23.76
N PRO A 44 0.90 2.18 -23.90
CA PRO A 44 1.78 2.31 -22.75
C PRO A 44 1.46 3.59 -21.96
N VAL A 45 1.45 3.49 -20.63
CA VAL A 45 1.33 4.65 -19.74
C VAL A 45 2.71 5.00 -19.20
N VAL A 46 3.22 6.15 -19.65
CA VAL A 46 4.58 6.63 -19.38
C VAL A 46 4.61 7.44 -18.08
N GLY A 47 5.72 7.35 -17.33
CA GLY A 47 5.94 8.18 -16.15
C GLY A 47 5.13 7.79 -14.91
N VAL A 48 4.45 6.65 -14.93
CA VAL A 48 3.71 6.15 -13.76
C VAL A 48 4.70 5.75 -12.67
N VAL A 49 4.53 6.30 -11.50
CA VAL A 49 5.32 5.90 -10.33
C VAL A 49 4.83 4.53 -9.84
N VAL A 50 5.77 3.60 -9.73
CA VAL A 50 5.55 2.25 -9.19
C VAL A 50 6.40 2.10 -7.94
N THR A 51 5.82 1.58 -6.88
CA THR A 51 6.48 1.47 -5.58
C THR A 51 6.10 0.18 -4.86
N ASP A 52 6.97 -0.26 -3.97
CA ASP A 52 6.68 -1.30 -2.97
C ASP A 52 6.50 -0.71 -1.55
N GLY A 53 6.40 0.63 -1.45
CA GLY A 53 6.32 1.38 -0.20
C GLY A 53 7.68 1.83 0.33
N VAL A 54 8.77 1.26 -0.15
CA VAL A 54 10.16 1.59 0.25
C VAL A 54 10.96 2.10 -0.94
N ASN A 55 10.88 1.39 -2.06
CA ASN A 55 11.58 1.70 -3.28
C ASN A 55 10.60 2.24 -4.33
N PHE A 56 11.10 3.09 -5.22
CA PHE A 56 10.30 3.77 -6.24
C PHE A 56 10.99 3.64 -7.59
N THR A 57 10.19 3.52 -8.64
CA THR A 57 10.61 3.59 -10.03
C THR A 57 9.52 4.26 -10.86
N GLN A 58 9.79 4.53 -12.13
CA GLN A 58 8.80 5.06 -13.07
C GLN A 58 8.76 4.22 -14.33
N THR A 59 7.62 4.20 -15.00
CA THR A 59 7.48 3.54 -16.29
C THR A 59 8.20 4.32 -17.39
N ASP A 60 8.87 3.57 -18.28
CA ASP A 60 9.56 4.09 -19.47
C ASP A 60 8.58 4.45 -20.61
N ASP A 61 9.12 4.83 -21.79
CA ASP A 61 8.39 5.15 -23.01
C ASP A 61 7.53 4.00 -23.56
N LYS A 62 7.77 2.77 -23.10
CA LYS A 62 7.02 1.57 -23.44
C LYS A 62 6.13 1.09 -22.30
N GLY A 63 5.94 1.93 -21.26
CA GLY A 63 5.18 1.61 -20.07
C GLY A 63 5.83 0.57 -19.16
N ARG A 64 7.10 0.21 -19.37
CA ARG A 64 7.80 -0.84 -18.61
C ARG A 64 8.44 -0.26 -17.36
N TYR A 65 8.45 -1.05 -16.30
CA TYR A 65 9.14 -0.72 -15.05
C TYR A 65 9.92 -1.91 -14.51
N GLN A 66 10.89 -1.62 -13.67
CA GLN A 66 11.63 -2.59 -12.89
C GLN A 66 11.95 -2.01 -11.50
N LEU A 67 11.81 -2.84 -10.49
CA LEU A 67 12.00 -2.49 -9.09
C LEU A 67 12.68 -3.68 -8.38
N VAL A 68 13.56 -3.40 -7.42
CA VAL A 68 14.09 -4.41 -6.50
C VAL A 68 13.41 -4.24 -5.16
N SER A 69 12.82 -5.31 -4.64
CA SER A 69 12.04 -5.32 -3.40
C SER A 69 12.60 -6.29 -2.39
N ASP A 70 12.50 -5.93 -1.12
CA ASP A 70 12.78 -6.81 0.02
C ASP A 70 11.46 -7.37 0.57
N PRO A 71 11.17 -8.68 0.43
CA PRO A 71 9.92 -9.27 0.87
C PRO A 71 9.74 -9.30 2.39
N ALA A 72 10.79 -9.01 3.16
CA ALA A 72 10.68 -8.83 4.60
C ALA A 72 10.03 -7.50 4.97
N GLN A 73 10.18 -6.48 4.11
CA GLN A 73 9.65 -5.14 4.29
C GLN A 73 8.37 -4.90 3.48
N SER A 74 8.31 -5.43 2.26
CA SER A 74 7.25 -5.12 1.30
C SER A 74 6.58 -6.39 0.79
N LYS A 75 5.25 -6.43 0.87
CA LYS A 75 4.41 -7.56 0.41
C LYS A 75 3.69 -7.27 -0.89
N PHE A 76 3.63 -6.01 -1.29
CA PHE A 76 2.88 -5.55 -2.45
C PHE A 76 3.72 -4.59 -3.27
N VAL A 77 3.44 -4.55 -4.56
CA VAL A 77 3.83 -3.49 -5.49
C VAL A 77 2.57 -2.80 -5.97
N TYR A 78 2.57 -1.47 -6.08
CA TYR A 78 1.41 -0.69 -6.43
C TYR A 78 1.77 0.58 -7.20
N LEU A 79 0.76 1.16 -7.84
CA LEU A 79 0.89 2.37 -8.63
C LEU A 79 0.49 3.61 -7.83
N SER A 80 1.22 4.70 -8.03
CA SER A 80 0.66 6.04 -7.83
C SER A 80 -0.08 6.41 -9.11
N VAL A 81 -1.41 6.34 -9.08
CA VAL A 81 -2.25 6.54 -10.26
C VAL A 81 -2.20 8.00 -10.69
N PRO A 82 -1.78 8.32 -11.93
CA PRO A 82 -1.72 9.71 -12.41
C PRO A 82 -3.12 10.32 -12.54
N ALA A 83 -3.23 11.66 -12.44
CA ALA A 83 -4.50 12.39 -12.51
C ALA A 83 -5.29 12.17 -13.81
N ASP A 84 -4.58 11.89 -14.92
CA ASP A 84 -5.18 11.60 -16.23
C ASP A 84 -5.78 10.19 -16.35
N TYR A 85 -5.62 9.38 -15.29
CA TYR A 85 -6.06 7.99 -15.26
C TYR A 85 -6.88 7.70 -14.01
N LYS A 86 -7.63 6.60 -14.06
CA LYS A 86 -8.29 6.01 -12.90
C LYS A 86 -8.07 4.50 -12.88
N THR A 87 -8.27 3.89 -11.74
CA THR A 87 -8.26 2.45 -11.57
C THR A 87 -9.48 1.83 -12.26
N ASN A 88 -9.41 0.53 -12.58
CA ASN A 88 -10.61 -0.25 -12.81
C ASN A 88 -11.40 -0.38 -11.50
N VAL A 89 -12.70 -0.60 -11.61
CA VAL A 89 -13.61 -0.76 -10.46
C VAL A 89 -14.37 -2.06 -10.61
N GLU A 90 -14.36 -2.89 -9.58
CA GLU A 90 -15.14 -4.11 -9.46
C GLU A 90 -15.90 -4.07 -8.14
N ASN A 91 -17.23 -4.26 -8.18
CA ASN A 91 -18.10 -4.18 -6.99
C ASN A 91 -17.85 -2.91 -6.15
N ALA A 92 -17.80 -1.76 -6.81
CA ALA A 92 -17.51 -0.44 -6.23
C ALA A 92 -16.10 -0.30 -5.60
N LEU A 93 -15.23 -1.30 -5.70
CA LEU A 93 -13.87 -1.25 -5.18
C LEU A 93 -12.86 -0.99 -6.29
N PRO A 94 -11.87 -0.12 -6.07
CA PRO A 94 -10.77 0.09 -7.01
C PRO A 94 -9.89 -1.16 -7.07
N VAL A 95 -9.62 -1.64 -8.28
CA VAL A 95 -8.81 -2.84 -8.53
C VAL A 95 -7.72 -2.59 -9.56
N GLY A 96 -6.77 -3.51 -9.68
CA GLY A 96 -5.76 -3.51 -10.75
C GLY A 96 -4.66 -2.45 -10.61
N TYR A 97 -4.53 -1.79 -9.45
CA TYR A 97 -3.46 -0.82 -9.18
C TYR A 97 -2.39 -1.36 -8.21
N TYR A 98 -2.57 -2.55 -7.69
CA TYR A 98 -1.58 -3.23 -6.85
C TYR A 98 -1.50 -4.72 -7.16
N ALA A 99 -0.37 -5.34 -6.81
CA ALA A 99 -0.16 -6.78 -6.91
C ALA A 99 0.66 -7.29 -5.72
N ARG A 100 0.39 -8.52 -5.30
CA ARG A 100 1.14 -9.17 -4.23
C ARG A 100 2.47 -9.71 -4.77
N ILE A 101 3.55 -9.45 -4.04
CA ILE A 101 4.88 -10.01 -4.32
C ILE A 101 4.95 -11.42 -3.74
N ASP A 102 5.21 -12.40 -4.61
CA ASP A 102 5.46 -13.78 -4.18
C ASP A 102 6.91 -13.90 -3.68
N ALA A 103 7.06 -13.97 -2.37
CA ALA A 103 8.37 -14.10 -1.70
C ALA A 103 9.12 -15.40 -2.01
N LYS A 104 8.47 -16.40 -2.60
CA LYS A 104 9.11 -17.66 -3.01
C LYS A 104 9.81 -17.55 -4.36
N LYS A 105 9.44 -16.57 -5.18
CA LYS A 105 10.02 -16.32 -6.50
C LYS A 105 11.14 -15.28 -6.41
N LYS A 106 12.21 -15.46 -7.17
CA LYS A 106 13.26 -14.45 -7.34
C LYS A 106 12.86 -13.30 -8.27
N LYS A 107 11.88 -13.55 -9.15
CA LYS A 107 11.35 -12.58 -10.11
C LYS A 107 9.83 -12.63 -10.08
N ASN A 108 9.20 -11.47 -9.97
CA ASN A 108 7.76 -11.31 -10.05
C ASN A 108 7.44 -10.44 -11.27
N ARG A 109 6.45 -10.85 -12.04
CA ARG A 109 5.88 -10.03 -13.11
C ARG A 109 4.51 -9.53 -12.67
N CYS A 110 4.34 -8.21 -12.66
CA CYS A 110 3.13 -7.53 -12.24
C CYS A 110 2.76 -6.49 -13.32
N ASP A 111 1.86 -6.85 -14.20
CA ASP A 111 1.36 -5.94 -15.23
C ASP A 111 0.09 -5.25 -14.72
N PHE A 112 -0.09 -3.97 -15.08
CA PHE A 112 -1.21 -3.15 -14.64
C PHE A 112 -1.94 -2.53 -15.83
N SER A 113 -3.23 -2.25 -15.63
CA SER A 113 -4.05 -1.57 -16.63
C SER A 113 -4.85 -0.46 -15.98
N LEU A 114 -4.74 0.75 -16.52
CA LEU A 114 -5.45 1.93 -16.05
C LEU A 114 -6.50 2.38 -17.08
N VAL A 115 -7.54 3.05 -16.61
CA VAL A 115 -8.55 3.66 -17.47
C VAL A 115 -8.17 5.10 -17.71
N LYS A 116 -7.95 5.48 -18.96
CA LYS A 116 -7.69 6.87 -19.31
C LYS A 116 -8.94 7.72 -19.07
N ARG A 117 -8.79 8.88 -18.46
CA ARG A 117 -9.87 9.85 -18.27
C ARG A 117 -10.05 10.69 -19.51
N GLU A 118 -11.28 11.15 -19.74
CA GLU A 118 -11.57 12.13 -20.79
C GLU A 118 -11.00 13.51 -20.42
N GLN A 119 -11.07 13.86 -19.13
CA GLN A 119 -10.51 15.07 -18.56
C GLN A 119 -9.74 14.73 -17.27
N PRO A 120 -8.59 15.40 -17.01
CA PRO A 120 -7.90 15.28 -15.73
C PRO A 120 -8.78 15.73 -14.58
N VAL A 121 -8.72 15.02 -13.45
CA VAL A 121 -9.40 15.45 -12.23
C VAL A 121 -8.58 16.54 -11.57
N GLN A 122 -9.16 17.73 -11.44
CA GLN A 122 -8.56 18.84 -10.72
C GLN A 122 -9.14 19.00 -9.31
N ASP A 123 -10.45 18.77 -9.19
CA ASP A 123 -11.18 18.85 -7.93
C ASP A 123 -11.89 17.54 -7.64
N PHE A 124 -11.84 17.12 -6.38
CA PHE A 124 -12.54 15.93 -5.90
C PHE A 124 -13.01 16.10 -4.47
N THR A 125 -14.03 15.35 -4.10
CA THR A 125 -14.47 15.25 -2.71
C THR A 125 -13.89 13.97 -2.09
N PHE A 126 -13.35 14.08 -0.88
CA PHE A 126 -12.87 12.94 -0.12
C PHE A 126 -13.74 12.75 1.12
N ILE A 127 -14.37 11.57 1.23
CA ILE A 127 -15.20 11.19 2.38
C ILE A 127 -14.38 10.23 3.24
N ALA A 128 -14.15 10.60 4.49
CA ALA A 128 -13.49 9.77 5.47
C ALA A 128 -14.48 9.34 6.55
N ILE A 129 -14.64 8.04 6.75
CA ILE A 129 -15.40 7.45 7.86
C ILE A 129 -14.39 6.92 8.86
N SER A 130 -14.44 7.42 10.10
CA SER A 130 -13.51 7.06 11.13
C SER A 130 -14.21 6.28 12.24
N ASP A 131 -13.66 5.10 12.56
CA ASP A 131 -13.78 4.44 13.85
C ASP A 131 -15.23 4.27 14.39
N PRO A 132 -16.17 3.71 13.63
CA PRO A 132 -17.54 3.53 14.10
C PRO A 132 -17.66 2.59 15.31
N GLN A 133 -16.74 1.64 15.46
CA GLN A 133 -16.59 0.71 16.60
C GLN A 133 -17.90 0.08 17.10
N ALA A 134 -18.76 -0.34 16.19
CA ALA A 134 -20.01 -0.98 16.57
C ALA A 134 -19.76 -2.26 17.38
N ARG A 135 -20.37 -2.35 18.58
CA ARG A 135 -20.13 -3.40 19.56
C ARG A 135 -21.23 -4.49 19.59
N ASN A 136 -22.41 -4.16 19.11
CA ASN A 136 -23.57 -5.03 19.12
C ASN A 136 -24.48 -4.75 17.91
N GLU A 137 -25.50 -5.60 17.73
CA GLU A 137 -26.44 -5.50 16.62
C GLU A 137 -27.17 -4.16 16.58
N GLU A 138 -27.59 -3.62 17.73
CA GLU A 138 -28.27 -2.33 17.80
C GLU A 138 -27.40 -1.20 17.24
N GLN A 139 -26.09 -1.19 17.55
CA GLN A 139 -25.16 -0.19 17.03
C GLN A 139 -24.86 -0.41 15.53
N LEU A 140 -24.82 -1.66 15.08
CA LEU A 140 -24.69 -1.97 13.65
C LEU A 140 -25.95 -1.53 12.88
N ASP A 141 -27.13 -1.77 13.40
CA ASP A 141 -28.40 -1.32 12.81
C ASP A 141 -28.47 0.21 12.75
N ARG A 142 -28.02 0.90 13.79
CA ARG A 142 -27.91 2.36 13.78
C ARG A 142 -26.91 2.85 12.76
N PHE A 143 -25.73 2.24 12.67
CA PHE A 143 -24.75 2.58 11.66
C PHE A 143 -25.33 2.42 10.24
N ALA A 144 -26.03 1.33 9.98
CA ALA A 144 -26.65 1.05 8.70
C ALA A 144 -27.82 2.00 8.38
N SER A 145 -28.70 2.27 9.35
CA SER A 145 -29.91 3.07 9.16
C SER A 145 -29.70 4.58 9.27
N GLU A 146 -28.65 5.02 9.95
CA GLU A 146 -28.34 6.44 10.12
C GLU A 146 -27.13 6.84 9.22
N THR A 147 -25.92 6.35 9.54
CA THR A 147 -24.69 6.77 8.89
C THR A 147 -24.64 6.40 7.40
N VAL A 148 -24.99 5.15 7.07
CA VAL A 148 -24.98 4.69 5.68
C VAL A 148 -26.06 5.36 4.84
N VAL A 149 -27.22 5.67 5.44
CA VAL A 149 -28.29 6.42 4.76
C VAL A 149 -27.86 7.84 4.48
N ASP A 150 -27.27 8.54 5.45
CA ASP A 150 -26.75 9.90 5.29
C ASP A 150 -25.63 9.94 4.24
N LEU A 151 -24.73 8.97 4.27
CA LEU A 151 -23.69 8.82 3.27
C LEU A 151 -24.26 8.65 1.85
N LYS A 152 -25.27 7.78 1.68
CA LYS A 152 -25.92 7.59 0.39
C LYS A 152 -26.60 8.87 -0.11
N GLU A 153 -27.20 9.65 0.76
CA GLU A 153 -27.82 10.93 0.40
C GLU A 153 -26.75 11.95 0.01
N THR A 154 -25.66 12.03 0.75
CA THR A 154 -24.50 12.90 0.42
C THR A 154 -23.91 12.51 -0.96
N LEU A 155 -23.72 11.22 -1.23
CA LEU A 155 -23.22 10.75 -2.53
C LEU A 155 -24.15 11.10 -3.69
N LYS A 156 -25.48 11.11 -3.51
CA LYS A 156 -26.42 11.58 -4.52
C LYS A 156 -26.25 13.07 -4.83
N GLN A 157 -26.06 13.89 -3.80
CA GLN A 157 -25.83 15.34 -3.95
C GLN A 157 -24.50 15.60 -4.67
N LEU A 158 -23.50 14.74 -4.50
CA LEU A 158 -22.17 14.82 -5.11
C LEU A 158 -22.07 14.08 -6.46
N SER A 159 -23.18 13.63 -7.05
CA SER A 159 -23.20 12.77 -8.25
C SER A 159 -22.52 13.35 -9.49
N SER A 160 -22.31 14.67 -9.55
CA SER A 160 -21.58 15.34 -10.63
C SER A 160 -20.07 15.52 -10.35
N GLN A 161 -19.59 15.09 -9.18
CA GLN A 161 -18.21 15.25 -8.75
C GLN A 161 -17.48 13.91 -8.73
N GLU A 162 -16.16 13.95 -8.80
CA GLU A 162 -15.33 12.80 -8.49
C GLU A 162 -15.27 12.64 -6.97
N VAL A 163 -15.70 11.49 -6.47
CA VAL A 163 -15.75 11.23 -5.02
C VAL A 163 -14.88 10.01 -4.70
N TYR A 164 -14.04 10.15 -3.70
CA TYR A 164 -13.26 9.05 -3.12
C TYR A 164 -13.68 8.85 -1.68
N GLY A 165 -13.70 7.59 -1.24
CA GLY A 165 -14.02 7.23 0.13
C GLY A 165 -12.93 6.39 0.79
N MET A 166 -12.76 6.54 2.09
CA MET A 166 -11.90 5.71 2.90
C MET A 166 -12.55 5.45 4.26
N VAL A 167 -12.48 4.20 4.70
CA VAL A 167 -12.77 3.84 6.07
C VAL A 167 -11.43 3.69 6.80
N LEU A 168 -11.24 4.46 7.85
CA LEU A 168 -9.96 4.56 8.57
C LEU A 168 -9.72 3.42 9.57
N GLY A 169 -10.58 2.43 9.60
CA GLY A 169 -10.48 1.23 10.44
C GLY A 169 -11.59 1.13 11.47
N ASP A 170 -11.51 0.08 12.26
CA ASP A 170 -12.33 -0.21 13.45
C ASP A 170 -13.85 -0.05 13.25
N ILE A 171 -14.36 -0.57 12.12
CA ILE A 171 -15.81 -0.55 11.83
C ILE A 171 -16.58 -1.30 12.93
N VAL A 172 -15.99 -2.37 13.45
CA VAL A 172 -16.54 -3.20 14.53
C VAL A 172 -15.52 -3.35 15.65
N TRP A 173 -16.02 -3.54 16.88
CA TRP A 173 -15.20 -3.60 18.09
C TRP A 173 -14.33 -4.88 18.19
N ASP A 174 -14.84 -6.02 17.73
CA ASP A 174 -14.11 -7.29 17.75
C ASP A 174 -14.30 -8.12 16.47
N ALA A 175 -13.41 -9.12 16.29
CA ALA A 175 -13.39 -9.95 15.08
C ALA A 175 -14.64 -10.84 14.90
N GLY A 176 -15.39 -11.11 15.96
CA GLY A 176 -16.65 -11.88 15.92
C GLY A 176 -17.76 -11.13 15.19
N SER A 177 -17.81 -9.82 15.33
CA SER A 177 -18.77 -8.95 14.65
C SER A 177 -18.48 -8.82 13.13
N TYR A 178 -17.27 -9.12 12.70
CA TYR A 178 -16.89 -9.12 11.26
C TYR A 178 -17.63 -10.17 10.45
N THR A 179 -17.94 -11.31 11.04
CA THR A 179 -18.67 -12.40 10.36
C THR A 179 -20.11 -12.03 10.06
N HIS A 180 -20.73 -11.23 10.91
CA HIS A 180 -22.09 -10.71 10.70
C HIS A 180 -22.14 -9.63 9.61
N LEU A 181 -21.18 -8.70 9.57
CA LEU A 181 -21.11 -7.70 8.51
C LEU A 181 -20.98 -8.34 7.12
N ARG A 182 -20.12 -9.36 6.96
CA ARG A 182 -19.98 -10.07 5.69
C ARG A 182 -21.22 -10.88 5.27
N ALA A 183 -22.00 -11.35 6.23
CA ALA A 183 -23.21 -12.13 5.94
C ALA A 183 -24.35 -11.25 5.38
N HIS A 184 -24.30 -9.93 5.59
CA HIS A 184 -25.29 -8.96 5.11
C HIS A 184 -24.84 -8.15 3.90
N GLU A 185 -23.57 -8.24 3.50
CA GLU A 185 -23.06 -7.62 2.27
C GLU A 185 -23.32 -8.54 1.07
N THR A 186 -24.56 -8.60 0.62
CA THR A 186 -24.82 -9.08 -0.74
C THR A 186 -24.67 -7.91 -1.72
N PRO A 187 -24.22 -8.17 -2.99
CA PRO A 187 -24.06 -7.12 -4.02
C PRO A 187 -25.31 -6.28 -4.29
N GLU A 188 -26.45 -6.72 -3.80
CA GLU A 188 -27.76 -6.08 -3.96
C GLU A 188 -28.00 -4.94 -2.94
N HIS A 189 -27.09 -4.77 -1.97
CA HIS A 189 -27.21 -3.79 -0.89
C HIS A 189 -26.16 -2.67 -0.95
N LEU A 190 -25.29 -2.69 -1.99
CA LEU A 190 -24.29 -1.63 -2.26
C LEU A 190 -24.80 -0.61 -3.29
#